data_0016647de44d3db5d2357c2a80b49a17
#
_entry.id   0016647de44d3db5d2357c2a80b49a17
#
_cell.length_a   1.000
_cell.length_b   1.000
_cell.length_c   1.000
_cell.angle_alpha   90.00
_cell.angle_beta   90.00
_cell.angle_gamma   90.00
#
_symmetry.space_group_name_H-M   'P 1'
#
loop_
_entity.id
_entity.type
_entity.pdbx_description
1 polymer ?
#
loop_
_entity_poly.entity_id
_entity_poly.type
_entity_poly.pdbx_seq_one_letter_code
_entity_poly.pdbx_strand_id
1 'polypeptide(L)'
;MVKQAIRASVTAFIIATALYANVAGAHGNVAIEQDSCMRRAGSSMVHLSVYQPKIEPKAHYCTDIPHEGETFLVVDLVDAALRDMPVSMRIVKGTDEENGETIKIVKPIYHPDGVVAESVFLEKGRYTVMIKGDGVPPVEYEYPLRVQMINYSEVFKKAIGPTIAFLVLIFIGYKITKTKKVQKWLASKRS
;
A
#
# COMPACT_ATOMS: atom_id res chain seq x y z
N MET A 1 21.77 -36.99 21.94
CA MET A 1 22.16 -35.87 21.03
C MET A 1 21.20 -35.66 19.86
N VAL A 2 20.72 -36.67 19.11
CA VAL A 2 19.72 -36.45 18.01
C VAL A 2 18.42 -35.90 18.53
N LYS A 3 17.89 -36.42 19.65
CA LYS A 3 16.66 -35.90 20.28
C LYS A 3 16.80 -34.40 20.72
N GLN A 4 17.99 -33.98 21.14
CA GLN A 4 18.23 -32.56 21.50
C GLN A 4 18.31 -31.66 20.25
N ALA A 5 18.96 -32.14 19.19
CA ALA A 5 18.99 -31.38 17.92
C ALA A 5 17.60 -31.22 17.31
N ILE A 6 16.79 -32.28 17.31
CA ILE A 6 15.40 -32.23 16.85
C ILE A 6 14.56 -31.25 17.71
N ARG A 7 14.70 -31.32 19.05
CA ARG A 7 14.01 -30.40 19.95
C ARG A 7 14.43 -28.97 19.71
N ALA A 8 15.73 -28.69 19.56
CA ALA A 8 16.22 -27.35 19.27
C ALA A 8 15.70 -26.81 17.92
N SER A 9 15.64 -27.65 16.87
CA SER A 9 15.11 -27.27 15.57
C SER A 9 13.60 -26.99 15.60
N VAL A 10 12.84 -27.83 16.32
CA VAL A 10 11.41 -27.64 16.51
C VAL A 10 11.12 -26.37 17.32
N THR A 11 11.89 -26.13 18.39
CA THR A 11 11.74 -24.93 19.21
C THR A 11 12.09 -23.68 18.40
N ALA A 12 13.17 -23.69 17.62
CA ALA A 12 13.55 -22.59 16.74
C ALA A 12 12.49 -22.33 15.66
N PHE A 13 11.87 -23.37 15.11
CA PHE A 13 10.78 -23.25 14.15
C PHE A 13 9.53 -22.65 14.77
N ILE A 14 9.14 -23.10 15.99
CA ILE A 14 8.00 -22.54 16.72
C ILE A 14 8.23 -21.06 17.07
N ILE A 15 9.45 -20.72 17.52
CA ILE A 15 9.81 -19.31 17.81
C ILE A 15 9.77 -18.47 16.52
N ALA A 16 10.31 -18.99 15.43
CA ALA A 16 10.27 -18.28 14.13
C ALA A 16 8.83 -18.08 13.63
N THR A 17 7.96 -19.09 13.75
CA THR A 17 6.54 -18.96 13.38
C THR A 17 5.77 -18.05 14.33
N ALA A 18 6.07 -18.04 15.62
CA ALA A 18 5.47 -17.14 16.60
C ALA A 18 5.88 -15.67 16.38
N LEU A 19 7.11 -15.41 15.94
CA LEU A 19 7.58 -14.07 15.57
C LEU A 19 6.97 -13.58 14.23
N TYR A 20 6.51 -14.51 13.38
CA TYR A 20 5.78 -14.22 12.15
C TYR A 20 4.26 -14.16 12.31
N ALA A 21 3.73 -14.55 13.47
CA ALA A 21 2.36 -14.27 13.80
C ALA A 21 2.20 -12.74 13.88
N ASN A 22 1.96 -12.12 12.72
CA ASN A 22 1.45 -10.76 12.69
C ASN A 22 0.27 -10.75 13.64
N VAL A 23 0.33 -9.89 14.62
CA VAL A 23 -0.80 -9.63 15.51
C VAL A 23 -1.97 -9.38 14.55
N ALA A 24 -2.89 -10.32 14.46
CA ALA A 24 -4.13 -10.11 13.75
C ALA A 24 -4.85 -8.98 14.52
N GLY A 25 -4.57 -7.76 14.12
CA GLY A 25 -5.27 -6.58 14.58
C GLY A 25 -6.70 -6.68 14.07
N ALA A 26 -7.52 -7.45 14.79
CA ALA A 26 -8.95 -7.61 14.51
C ALA A 26 -9.76 -6.36 14.88
N HIS A 27 -9.11 -5.24 15.12
CA HIS A 27 -9.74 -3.96 15.34
C HIS A 27 -9.41 -3.05 14.17
N GLY A 28 -10.41 -2.81 13.33
CA GLY A 28 -10.37 -1.91 12.19
C GLY A 28 -10.18 -0.42 12.51
N ASN A 29 -9.32 -0.09 13.45
CA ASN A 29 -8.76 1.23 13.61
C ASN A 29 -7.37 1.20 12.98
N VAL A 30 -7.33 1.34 11.66
CA VAL A 30 -6.14 1.90 11.03
C VAL A 30 -5.99 3.29 11.65
N ALA A 31 -4.94 3.52 12.40
CA ALA A 31 -4.67 4.86 12.88
C ALA A 31 -4.68 5.78 11.66
N ILE A 32 -5.45 6.88 11.72
CA ILE A 32 -5.61 7.85 10.61
C ILE A 32 -4.25 8.23 9.99
N GLU A 33 -3.20 8.20 10.78
CA GLU A 33 -1.81 8.46 10.37
C GLU A 33 -1.16 7.35 9.51
N GLN A 34 -1.74 6.15 9.46
CA GLN A 34 -1.23 5.01 8.67
C GLN A 34 -2.03 4.76 7.39
N ASP A 35 -3.11 5.49 7.20
CA ASP A 35 -3.90 5.40 5.98
C ASP A 35 -3.18 6.10 4.82
N SER A 36 -2.79 5.30 3.82
CA SER A 36 -2.13 5.81 2.61
C SER A 36 -3.02 6.74 1.78
N CYS A 37 -4.34 6.72 2.01
CA CYS A 37 -5.33 7.56 1.36
C CYS A 37 -5.47 8.94 2.00
N MET A 38 -4.97 9.10 3.23
CA MET A 38 -4.98 10.38 3.92
C MET A 38 -3.76 11.22 3.53
N ARG A 39 -3.98 12.52 3.37
CA ARG A 39 -2.93 13.53 3.23
C ARG A 39 -3.17 14.67 4.18
N ARG A 40 -2.08 15.17 4.76
CA ARG A 40 -2.11 16.30 5.69
C ARG A 40 -1.27 17.46 5.15
N ALA A 41 -1.81 18.66 5.23
CA ALA A 41 -1.10 19.90 4.98
C ALA A 41 -1.35 20.85 6.17
N GLY A 42 -0.33 21.07 6.99
CA GLY A 42 -0.48 21.79 8.26
C GLY A 42 -1.44 21.06 9.21
N SER A 43 -2.51 21.75 9.62
CA SER A 43 -3.58 21.19 10.44
C SER A 43 -4.71 20.53 9.65
N SER A 44 -4.75 20.72 8.33
CA SER A 44 -5.84 20.26 7.48
C SER A 44 -5.55 18.90 6.86
N MET A 45 -6.60 18.09 6.67
CA MET A 45 -6.52 16.75 6.11
C MET A 45 -7.58 16.53 5.04
N VAL A 46 -7.19 15.75 4.03
CA VAL A 46 -8.08 15.23 2.98
C VAL A 46 -7.91 13.71 2.86
N HIS A 47 -8.97 13.03 2.47
CA HIS A 47 -8.95 11.59 2.22
C HIS A 47 -9.40 11.32 0.79
N LEU A 48 -8.58 10.59 0.03
CA LEU A 48 -8.90 10.20 -1.34
C LEU A 48 -9.45 8.77 -1.37
N SER A 49 -10.61 8.61 -1.98
CA SER A 49 -11.20 7.33 -2.30
C SER A 49 -11.38 7.19 -3.81
N VAL A 50 -10.93 6.09 -4.37
CA VAL A 50 -11.00 5.82 -5.81
C VAL A 50 -11.88 4.60 -6.04
N TYR A 51 -12.83 4.72 -6.97
CA TYR A 51 -13.80 3.65 -7.29
C TYR A 51 -13.83 3.35 -8.78
N GLN A 52 -13.99 2.07 -9.12
CA GLN A 52 -14.22 1.57 -10.48
C GLN A 52 -15.48 0.69 -10.51
N PRO A 53 -16.69 1.25 -10.31
CA PRO A 53 -17.89 0.47 -10.05
C PRO A 53 -18.33 -0.42 -11.23
N LYS A 54 -17.92 -0.09 -12.47
CA LYS A 54 -18.18 -0.94 -13.64
C LYS A 54 -17.31 -2.21 -13.68
N ILE A 55 -16.18 -2.22 -12.97
CA ILE A 55 -15.22 -3.32 -12.95
C ILE A 55 -15.34 -4.08 -11.62
N GLU A 56 -15.21 -3.37 -10.51
CA GLU A 56 -15.31 -3.91 -9.15
C GLU A 56 -16.25 -3.07 -8.27
N PRO A 57 -17.55 -3.37 -8.25
CA PRO A 57 -18.57 -2.50 -7.62
C PRO A 57 -18.41 -2.27 -6.12
N LYS A 58 -17.69 -3.17 -5.42
CA LYS A 58 -17.50 -3.12 -3.96
C LYS A 58 -16.11 -2.73 -3.52
N ALA A 59 -15.17 -2.59 -4.46
CA ALA A 59 -13.81 -2.23 -4.14
C ALA A 59 -13.63 -0.72 -4.10
N HIS A 60 -12.78 -0.26 -3.21
CA HIS A 60 -12.24 1.09 -3.20
C HIS A 60 -10.72 1.02 -3.14
N TYR A 61 -10.09 1.95 -3.79
CA TYR A 61 -8.65 2.04 -3.92
C TYR A 61 -8.18 3.40 -3.42
N CYS A 62 -6.89 3.53 -3.25
CA CYS A 62 -6.22 4.77 -2.89
C CYS A 62 -5.39 5.28 -4.07
N THR A 63 -4.14 4.87 -4.12
CA THR A 63 -3.18 5.33 -5.14
C THR A 63 -2.85 4.26 -6.17
N ASP A 64 -3.09 2.99 -5.86
CA ASP A 64 -2.86 1.86 -6.75
C ASP A 64 -4.19 1.37 -7.32
N ILE A 65 -4.45 1.70 -8.58
CA ILE A 65 -5.69 1.40 -9.29
C ILE A 65 -5.42 0.18 -10.20
N PRO A 66 -6.11 -0.96 -9.98
CA PRO A 66 -5.76 -2.23 -10.64
C PRO A 66 -6.09 -2.27 -12.13
N HIS A 67 -7.08 -1.48 -12.58
CA HIS A 67 -7.58 -1.53 -13.95
C HIS A 67 -7.60 -0.15 -14.58
N GLU A 68 -7.42 -0.10 -15.90
CA GLU A 68 -7.76 1.06 -16.71
C GLU A 68 -9.27 1.14 -16.89
N GLY A 69 -9.80 2.34 -17.11
CA GLY A 69 -11.22 2.55 -17.35
C GLY A 69 -11.81 3.75 -16.62
N GLU A 70 -13.13 3.80 -16.62
CA GLU A 70 -13.87 4.85 -15.92
C GLU A 70 -13.65 4.75 -14.42
N THR A 71 -13.13 5.82 -13.86
CA THR A 71 -12.66 5.91 -12.48
C THR A 71 -13.28 7.11 -11.80
N PHE A 72 -13.88 6.90 -10.65
CA PHE A 72 -14.44 7.95 -9.81
C PHE A 72 -13.43 8.29 -8.71
N LEU A 73 -13.02 9.53 -8.68
CA LEU A 73 -12.15 10.09 -7.66
C LEU A 73 -13.02 10.90 -6.71
N VAL A 74 -13.00 10.54 -5.44
CA VAL A 74 -13.76 11.17 -4.37
C VAL A 74 -12.78 11.64 -3.32
N VAL A 75 -12.75 12.92 -3.04
CA VAL A 75 -11.92 13.56 -2.03
C VAL A 75 -12.82 14.07 -0.91
N ASP A 76 -12.67 13.50 0.26
CA ASP A 76 -13.34 13.95 1.46
C ASP A 76 -12.51 15.05 2.13
N LEU A 77 -13.10 16.21 2.30
CA LEU A 77 -12.53 17.35 3.05
C LEU A 77 -12.80 17.11 4.54
N VAL A 78 -11.84 16.48 5.21
CA VAL A 78 -12.01 16.01 6.61
C VAL A 78 -12.22 17.20 7.54
N ASP A 79 -11.42 18.24 7.38
CA ASP A 79 -11.52 19.43 8.23
C ASP A 79 -12.55 20.42 7.74
N ALA A 80 -13.32 20.96 8.68
CA ALA A 80 -14.34 21.97 8.39
C ALA A 80 -13.78 23.22 7.68
N ALA A 81 -12.56 23.62 8.04
CA ALA A 81 -11.91 24.78 7.42
C ALA A 81 -11.74 24.66 5.89
N LEU A 82 -11.62 23.42 5.36
CA LEU A 82 -11.55 23.20 3.92
C LEU A 82 -12.90 23.39 3.21
N ARG A 83 -14.01 23.24 3.94
CA ARG A 83 -15.37 23.44 3.41
C ARG A 83 -15.75 24.91 3.30
N ASP A 84 -15.07 25.75 4.11
CA ASP A 84 -15.28 27.19 4.18
C ASP A 84 -14.37 27.98 3.23
N MET A 85 -13.63 27.29 2.34
CA MET A 85 -12.80 27.92 1.31
C MET A 85 -13.04 27.26 -0.05
N PRO A 86 -12.77 27.98 -1.16
CA PRO A 86 -12.83 27.36 -2.49
C PRO A 86 -11.79 26.27 -2.62
N VAL A 87 -12.22 25.07 -3.02
CA VAL A 87 -11.34 23.93 -3.27
C VAL A 87 -11.43 23.56 -4.75
N SER A 88 -10.28 23.31 -5.36
CA SER A 88 -10.13 22.84 -6.73
C SER A 88 -9.44 21.48 -6.77
N MET A 89 -9.72 20.71 -7.82
CA MET A 89 -9.02 19.46 -8.09
C MET A 89 -8.54 19.44 -9.53
N ARG A 90 -7.27 19.09 -9.75
CA ARG A 90 -6.68 18.92 -11.07
C ARG A 90 -6.07 17.51 -11.18
N ILE A 91 -6.35 16.85 -12.30
CA ILE A 91 -5.81 15.51 -12.60
C ILE A 91 -4.90 15.69 -13.81
N VAL A 92 -3.62 15.32 -13.62
CA VAL A 92 -2.61 15.39 -14.69
C VAL A 92 -2.04 14.00 -14.98
N LYS A 93 -1.70 13.74 -16.23
CA LYS A 93 -1.01 12.53 -16.65
C LYS A 93 0.49 12.72 -16.40
N GLY A 94 1.09 11.79 -15.67
CA GLY A 94 2.50 11.86 -15.28
C GLY A 94 2.69 12.24 -13.81
N THR A 95 3.95 12.55 -13.50
CA THR A 95 4.41 12.95 -12.14
C THR A 95 4.86 14.42 -12.09
N ASP A 96 4.80 15.11 -13.22
CA ASP A 96 5.23 16.50 -13.35
C ASP A 96 3.99 17.39 -13.36
N GLU A 97 3.91 18.25 -12.37
CA GLU A 97 2.78 19.16 -12.18
C GLU A 97 2.75 20.29 -13.23
N GLU A 98 3.91 20.77 -13.63
CA GLU A 98 4.02 21.92 -14.52
C GLU A 98 3.87 21.53 -15.99
N ASN A 99 4.44 20.39 -16.39
CA ASN A 99 4.49 19.95 -17.78
C ASN A 99 3.55 18.77 -18.09
N GLY A 100 2.85 18.23 -17.08
CA GLY A 100 1.92 17.12 -17.27
C GLY A 100 0.67 17.52 -18.05
N GLU A 101 0.20 16.64 -18.95
CA GLU A 101 -1.06 16.81 -19.66
C GLU A 101 -2.22 16.83 -18.67
N THR A 102 -2.95 17.92 -18.61
CA THR A 102 -4.15 18.02 -17.75
C THR A 102 -5.30 17.24 -18.35
N ILE A 103 -5.75 16.20 -17.65
CA ILE A 103 -6.86 15.35 -18.06
C ILE A 103 -8.20 15.95 -17.63
N LYS A 104 -8.26 16.50 -16.41
CA LYS A 104 -9.49 17.07 -15.86
C LYS A 104 -9.18 18.16 -14.85
N ILE A 105 -10.08 19.16 -14.80
CA ILE A 105 -10.05 20.24 -13.81
C ILE A 105 -11.44 20.42 -13.21
N VAL A 106 -11.52 20.39 -11.89
CA VAL A 106 -12.63 20.92 -11.10
C VAL A 106 -12.24 22.32 -10.65
N LYS A 107 -13.03 23.31 -11.04
CA LYS A 107 -12.76 24.72 -10.72
C LYS A 107 -12.88 24.97 -9.21
N PRO A 108 -12.19 26.01 -8.68
CA PRO A 108 -12.31 26.37 -7.28
C PRO A 108 -13.75 26.77 -6.94
N ILE A 109 -14.40 25.98 -6.10
CA ILE A 109 -15.75 26.26 -5.57
C ILE A 109 -15.82 25.83 -4.11
N TYR A 110 -16.81 26.32 -3.37
CA TYR A 110 -17.08 25.85 -2.02
C TYR A 110 -17.79 24.50 -2.04
N HIS A 111 -17.37 23.60 -1.15
CA HIS A 111 -17.93 22.28 -0.99
C HIS A 111 -18.47 22.09 0.46
N PRO A 112 -19.66 22.65 0.76
CA PRO A 112 -20.21 22.62 2.13
C PRO A 112 -20.54 21.20 2.61
N ASP A 113 -20.79 20.27 1.68
CA ASP A 113 -20.96 18.85 1.92
C ASP A 113 -19.64 18.12 2.27
N GLY A 114 -18.51 18.81 2.07
CA GLY A 114 -17.19 18.29 2.36
C GLY A 114 -16.67 17.28 1.34
N VAL A 115 -17.25 17.22 0.14
CA VAL A 115 -16.85 16.23 -0.87
C VAL A 115 -16.55 16.90 -2.21
N VAL A 116 -15.39 16.56 -2.78
CA VAL A 116 -15.02 16.90 -4.17
C VAL A 116 -14.98 15.60 -4.96
N ALA A 117 -15.88 15.42 -5.91
CA ALA A 117 -15.96 14.20 -6.69
C ALA A 117 -15.89 14.46 -8.19
N GLU A 118 -15.18 13.61 -8.92
CA GLU A 118 -15.07 13.70 -10.37
C GLU A 118 -14.91 12.32 -10.99
N SER A 119 -15.45 12.17 -12.20
CA SER A 119 -15.30 10.95 -13.01
C SER A 119 -14.36 11.22 -14.17
N VAL A 120 -13.44 10.30 -14.39
CA VAL A 120 -12.42 10.40 -15.44
C VAL A 120 -12.11 9.00 -16.00
N PHE A 121 -11.82 8.92 -17.29
CA PHE A 121 -11.28 7.71 -17.89
C PHE A 121 -9.77 7.71 -17.75
N LEU A 122 -9.23 6.72 -17.03
CA LEU A 122 -7.80 6.56 -16.81
C LEU A 122 -7.29 5.36 -17.60
N GLU A 123 -6.30 5.60 -18.46
CA GLU A 123 -5.53 4.57 -19.13
C GLU A 123 -4.41 4.06 -18.22
N LYS A 124 -3.77 2.97 -18.61
CA LYS A 124 -2.56 2.49 -17.93
C LYS A 124 -1.48 3.58 -17.89
N GLY A 125 -1.00 3.88 -16.68
CA GLY A 125 0.03 4.90 -16.52
C GLY A 125 0.09 5.50 -15.12
N ARG A 126 0.84 6.59 -15.02
CA ARG A 126 0.95 7.41 -13.81
C ARG A 126 0.13 8.67 -13.99
N TYR A 127 -0.51 9.08 -12.91
CA TYR A 127 -1.24 10.34 -12.83
C TYR A 127 -0.96 11.00 -11.48
N THR A 128 -1.22 12.28 -11.41
CA THR A 128 -1.19 13.03 -10.15
C THR A 128 -2.51 13.74 -9.98
N VAL A 129 -3.16 13.54 -8.84
CA VAL A 129 -4.33 14.30 -8.42
C VAL A 129 -3.86 15.36 -7.45
N MET A 130 -4.11 16.62 -7.81
CA MET A 130 -3.75 17.79 -7.05
C MET A 130 -5.02 18.43 -6.51
N ILE A 131 -5.07 18.63 -5.21
CA ILE A 131 -6.17 19.31 -4.53
C ILE A 131 -5.61 20.59 -3.94
N LYS A 132 -6.22 21.71 -4.26
CA LYS A 132 -5.81 23.03 -3.77
C LYS A 132 -6.96 23.72 -3.08
N GLY A 133 -6.74 24.13 -1.83
CA GLY A 133 -7.64 25.01 -1.10
C GLY A 133 -7.10 26.44 -1.10
N ASP A 134 -7.92 27.37 -1.56
CA ASP A 134 -7.57 28.81 -1.68
C ASP A 134 -7.79 29.55 -0.35
N GLY A 135 -7.18 29.02 0.72
CA GLY A 135 -7.15 29.64 2.04
C GLY A 135 -5.98 30.62 2.23
N VAL A 136 -5.84 31.13 3.43
CA VAL A 136 -4.70 31.96 3.83
C VAL A 136 -4.07 31.36 5.08
N PRO A 137 -2.91 30.66 4.94
CA PRO A 137 -2.19 30.36 3.70
C PRO A 137 -2.92 29.31 2.84
N PRO A 138 -2.62 29.23 1.52
CA PRO A 138 -3.18 28.19 0.67
C PRO A 138 -2.67 26.80 1.09
N VAL A 139 -3.47 25.77 0.88
CA VAL A 139 -3.11 24.38 1.17
C VAL A 139 -3.14 23.55 -0.10
N GLU A 140 -2.17 22.67 -0.25
CA GLU A 140 -2.02 21.80 -1.42
C GLU A 140 -1.78 20.37 -0.99
N TYR A 141 -2.42 19.43 -1.71
CA TYR A 141 -2.28 17.99 -1.48
C TYR A 141 -2.08 17.29 -2.81
N GLU A 142 -1.20 16.30 -2.80
CA GLU A 142 -0.88 15.50 -3.96
C GLU A 142 -1.08 14.01 -3.71
N TYR A 143 -1.68 13.38 -4.71
CA TYR A 143 -1.84 11.93 -4.75
C TYR A 143 -1.26 11.37 -6.05
N PRO A 144 -0.09 10.72 -6.00
CA PRO A 144 0.43 10.00 -7.15
C PRO A 144 -0.37 8.71 -7.36
N LEU A 145 -1.08 8.62 -8.48
CA LEU A 145 -1.85 7.44 -8.86
C LEU A 145 -1.05 6.55 -9.82
N ARG A 146 -1.21 5.25 -9.66
CA ARG A 146 -0.69 4.22 -10.55
C ARG A 146 -1.84 3.36 -11.07
N VAL A 147 -2.11 3.43 -12.36
CA VAL A 147 -3.18 2.69 -13.00
C VAL A 147 -2.59 1.48 -13.71
N GLN A 148 -3.03 0.28 -13.32
CA GLN A 148 -2.57 -0.99 -13.89
C GLN A 148 -1.04 -1.14 -13.89
N MET A 149 -0.38 -0.63 -12.88
CA MET A 149 1.07 -0.70 -12.72
C MET A 149 1.46 -1.51 -11.49
N ILE A 150 2.55 -2.27 -11.62
CA ILE A 150 3.07 -3.04 -10.49
C ILE A 150 3.76 -2.09 -9.51
N ASN A 151 3.33 -2.15 -8.26
CA ASN A 151 4.01 -1.46 -7.17
C ASN A 151 5.18 -2.32 -6.67
N TYR A 152 6.34 -2.20 -7.32
CA TYR A 152 7.53 -2.97 -6.97
C TYR A 152 7.96 -2.79 -5.51
N SER A 153 7.75 -1.60 -4.94
CA SER A 153 8.06 -1.32 -3.53
C SER A 153 7.25 -2.22 -2.58
N GLU A 154 5.95 -2.34 -2.82
CA GLU A 154 5.08 -3.21 -2.03
C GLU A 154 5.37 -4.69 -2.25
N VAL A 155 5.65 -5.10 -3.49
CA VAL A 155 6.05 -6.47 -3.80
C VAL A 155 7.35 -6.83 -3.06
N PHE A 156 8.34 -5.93 -3.07
CA PHE A 156 9.61 -6.13 -2.37
C PHE A 156 9.41 -6.25 -0.86
N LYS A 157 8.65 -5.33 -0.25
CA LYS A 157 8.35 -5.39 1.20
C LYS A 157 7.70 -6.71 1.59
N LYS A 158 6.73 -7.18 0.80
CA LYS A 158 6.03 -8.44 1.05
C LYS A 158 6.93 -9.67 0.82
N ALA A 159 7.89 -9.60 -0.09
CA ALA A 159 8.78 -10.70 -0.44
C ALA A 159 9.96 -10.88 0.55
N ILE A 160 10.44 -9.81 1.19
CA ILE A 160 11.62 -9.86 2.08
C ILE A 160 11.45 -10.91 3.18
N GLY A 161 10.34 -10.91 3.89
CA GLY A 161 10.08 -11.83 5.00
C GLY A 161 10.16 -13.31 4.59
N PRO A 162 9.36 -13.76 3.62
CA PRO A 162 9.42 -15.13 3.12
C PRO A 162 10.79 -15.53 2.57
N THR A 163 11.49 -14.60 1.91
CA THR A 163 12.83 -14.87 1.35
C THR A 163 13.85 -15.13 2.45
N ILE A 164 13.86 -14.30 3.51
CA ILE A 164 14.76 -14.51 4.66
C ILE A 164 14.44 -15.83 5.34
N ALA A 165 13.16 -16.14 5.57
CA ALA A 165 12.76 -17.41 6.18
C ALA A 165 13.24 -18.61 5.35
N PHE A 166 13.11 -18.56 4.03
CA PHE A 166 13.58 -19.60 3.11
C PHE A 166 15.10 -19.78 3.16
N LEU A 167 15.87 -18.70 3.18
CA LEU A 167 17.33 -18.75 3.29
C LEU A 167 17.77 -19.35 4.63
N VAL A 168 17.10 -19.01 5.72
CA VAL A 168 17.37 -19.60 7.05
C VAL A 168 17.09 -21.10 7.05
N LEU A 169 15.99 -21.55 6.43
CA LEU A 169 15.68 -22.98 6.32
C LEU A 169 16.72 -23.73 5.50
N ILE A 170 17.18 -23.17 4.37
CA ILE A 170 18.27 -23.73 3.58
C ILE A 170 19.54 -23.84 4.41
N PHE A 171 19.91 -22.79 5.15
CA PHE A 171 21.10 -22.79 6.00
C PHE A 171 21.03 -23.85 7.10
N ILE A 172 19.87 -23.97 7.77
CA ILE A 172 19.64 -25.01 8.79
C ILE A 172 19.74 -26.40 8.15
N GLY A 173 19.09 -26.63 7.02
CA GLY A 173 19.16 -27.89 6.27
C GLY A 173 20.59 -28.25 5.89
N TYR A 174 21.36 -27.28 5.37
CA TYR A 174 22.78 -27.46 5.08
C TYR A 174 23.60 -27.85 6.32
N LYS A 175 23.41 -27.17 7.45
CA LYS A 175 24.06 -27.49 8.72
C LYS A 175 23.70 -28.88 9.21
N ILE A 176 22.45 -29.30 9.09
CA ILE A 176 21.98 -30.64 9.49
C ILE A 176 22.65 -31.70 8.62
N THR A 177 22.74 -31.54 7.31
CA THR A 177 23.36 -32.50 6.40
C THR A 177 24.87 -32.67 6.65
N LYS A 178 25.54 -31.63 7.15
CA LYS A 178 26.98 -31.70 7.53
C LYS A 178 27.25 -32.36 8.88
N THR A 179 26.22 -32.69 9.66
CA THR A 179 26.43 -33.38 10.94
C THR A 179 26.86 -34.82 10.72
N LYS A 180 27.93 -35.29 11.42
CA LYS A 180 28.48 -36.62 11.30
C LYS A 180 27.42 -37.73 11.47
N LYS A 181 26.35 -37.49 12.22
CA LYS A 181 25.26 -38.45 12.44
C LYS A 181 24.36 -38.63 11.22
N VAL A 182 24.01 -37.53 10.54
CA VAL A 182 23.20 -37.57 9.31
C VAL A 182 24.01 -38.19 8.18
N GLN A 183 25.30 -37.87 8.09
CA GLN A 183 26.20 -38.50 7.11
C GLN A 183 26.33 -40.02 7.30
N LYS A 184 26.48 -40.48 8.55
CA LYS A 184 26.49 -41.91 8.85
C LYS A 184 25.17 -42.60 8.52
N TRP A 185 24.04 -41.95 8.80
CA TRP A 185 22.73 -42.50 8.48
C TRP A 185 22.48 -42.59 6.97
N LEU A 186 22.88 -41.53 6.22
CA LEU A 186 22.80 -41.54 4.75
C LEU A 186 23.71 -42.59 4.11
N ALA A 187 24.91 -42.80 4.66
CA ALA A 187 25.82 -43.86 4.20
C ALA A 187 25.25 -45.27 4.44
N SER A 188 24.57 -45.50 5.58
CA SER A 188 23.98 -46.82 5.89
C SER A 188 22.74 -47.17 5.04
N LYS A 189 22.11 -46.18 4.38
CA LYS A 189 20.99 -46.43 3.46
C LYS A 189 21.41 -46.63 2.01
N ARG A 190 22.67 -46.36 1.69
CA ARG A 190 23.24 -46.56 0.34
C ARG A 190 23.95 -47.91 0.16
N SER A 191 24.13 -48.64 1.23
CA SER A 191 24.62 -50.03 1.27
C SER A 191 23.41 -50.99 1.35
#